data_d49effd9660f6dabba66870e4d7f3107
#
_entry.id   d49effd9660f6dabba66870e4d7f3107
#
_cell.length_a   1.000
_cell.length_b   1.000
_cell.length_c   1.000
_cell.angle_alpha   90.00
_cell.angle_beta   90.00
_cell.angle_gamma   90.00
#
_symmetry.space_group_name_H-M   'P 1'
#
loop_
_entity.id
_entity.type
_entity.pdbx_description
1 polymer ?
#
loop_
_entity_poly.entity_id
_entity_poly.type
_entity_poly.pdbx_seq_one_letter_code
_entity_poly.pdbx_strand_id
1 'polypeptide(L)'
;MKPFTFILLSCFLFACDSYEVKQIKVDVPDGVQVPQGMVYIPAGDFIMGHKEEPRTQLGKTVSSYAYLIDRYEVSHERYKKFHAGHSFHPKSATYPVTHVSYLDSLEYCQANGKRLPTEVEWEKAARGTDGRKWPWRKYSAHPNNGFSGFISEPIDKRKEWISPYGVYGMGHNVWEWIGEGYTYSGQPENERDRFKIIRGGLLQTHITIKFSPTYFRNWMVPESKLNFIGFRCAKDVG
;
A
#
# COMPACT_ATOMS: atom_id res chain seq x y z
N MET A 1 11.36 67.67 -22.56
CA MET A 1 10.49 66.49 -22.71
C MET A 1 11.33 65.26 -22.52
N LYS A 2 11.22 64.57 -21.40
CA LYS A 2 11.93 63.31 -21.10
C LYS A 2 10.99 62.14 -21.44
N PRO A 3 11.43 61.06 -22.09
CA PRO A 3 10.57 59.91 -22.39
C PRO A 3 10.37 59.07 -21.10
N PHE A 4 9.14 58.74 -20.82
CA PHE A 4 8.76 57.75 -19.80
C PHE A 4 8.96 56.35 -20.35
N THR A 5 9.86 55.61 -19.75
CA THR A 5 10.08 54.21 -20.05
C THR A 5 9.10 53.35 -19.25
N PHE A 6 8.12 52.75 -19.92
CA PHE A 6 7.25 51.75 -19.32
C PHE A 6 8.01 50.44 -19.15
N ILE A 7 8.24 50.04 -17.92
CA ILE A 7 8.75 48.69 -17.57
C ILE A 7 7.54 47.76 -17.49
N LEU A 8 7.39 46.91 -18.50
CA LEU A 8 6.42 45.80 -18.47
C LEU A 8 6.96 44.76 -17.45
N LEU A 9 6.33 44.70 -16.30
CA LEU A 9 6.53 43.64 -15.31
C LEU A 9 5.79 42.39 -15.79
N SER A 10 6.47 41.46 -16.46
CA SER A 10 5.93 40.18 -16.82
C SER A 10 5.74 39.33 -15.57
N CYS A 11 4.52 39.22 -15.07
CA CYS A 11 4.14 38.20 -14.06
C CYS A 11 4.32 36.81 -14.68
N PHE A 12 5.42 36.15 -14.36
CA PHE A 12 5.52 34.71 -14.53
C PHE A 12 4.54 34.05 -13.56
N LEU A 13 3.38 33.67 -14.07
CA LEU A 13 2.49 32.73 -13.40
C LEU A 13 3.23 31.40 -13.33
N PHE A 14 3.84 31.10 -12.21
CA PHE A 14 4.21 29.75 -11.87
C PHE A 14 2.92 28.93 -11.82
N ALA A 15 2.62 28.22 -12.92
CA ALA A 15 1.64 27.14 -12.89
C ALA A 15 2.16 26.14 -11.86
N CYS A 16 1.52 26.08 -10.69
CA CYS A 16 1.60 24.93 -9.81
C CYS A 16 1.03 23.76 -10.61
N ASP A 17 1.90 22.99 -11.25
CA ASP A 17 1.54 21.67 -11.77
C ASP A 17 1.07 20.86 -10.58
N SER A 18 -0.23 20.81 -10.37
CA SER A 18 -0.86 19.85 -9.49
C SER A 18 -0.57 18.47 -10.09
N TYR A 19 0.40 17.78 -9.53
CA TYR A 19 0.84 16.49 -10.01
C TYR A 19 -0.23 15.45 -9.68
N GLU A 20 -1.22 15.36 -10.56
CA GLU A 20 -2.27 14.36 -10.48
C GLU A 20 -1.68 13.00 -10.90
N VAL A 21 -1.75 12.03 -10.01
CA VAL A 21 -1.32 10.66 -10.34
C VAL A 21 -2.24 10.14 -11.44
N LYS A 22 -1.72 10.03 -12.66
CA LYS A 22 -2.47 9.49 -13.78
C LYS A 22 -2.83 8.03 -13.48
N GLN A 23 -4.08 7.78 -13.17
CA GLN A 23 -4.60 6.44 -12.95
C GLN A 23 -4.67 5.68 -14.28
N ILE A 24 -4.43 4.37 -14.21
CA ILE A 24 -4.64 3.47 -15.34
C ILE A 24 -6.15 3.29 -15.48
N LYS A 25 -6.69 3.60 -16.66
CA LYS A 25 -8.06 3.22 -16.98
C LYS A 25 -8.09 1.69 -17.13
N VAL A 26 -8.85 1.03 -16.30
CA VAL A 26 -9.02 -0.42 -16.33
C VAL A 26 -10.43 -0.70 -16.78
N ASP A 27 -10.55 -1.44 -17.88
CA ASP A 27 -11.84 -1.95 -18.33
C ASP A 27 -12.11 -3.25 -17.56
N VAL A 28 -13.21 -3.28 -16.82
CA VAL A 28 -13.66 -4.48 -16.11
C VAL A 28 -14.41 -5.36 -17.13
N PRO A 29 -14.02 -6.63 -17.31
CA PRO A 29 -14.71 -7.53 -18.25
C PRO A 29 -16.19 -7.70 -17.90
N ASP A 30 -17.02 -7.92 -18.93
CA ASP A 30 -18.43 -8.22 -18.76
C ASP A 30 -18.62 -9.43 -17.84
N GLY A 31 -19.59 -9.32 -16.92
CA GLY A 31 -19.90 -10.37 -15.95
C GLY A 31 -19.06 -10.32 -14.66
N VAL A 32 -17.94 -9.57 -14.61
CA VAL A 32 -17.16 -9.40 -13.38
C VAL A 32 -17.85 -8.40 -12.46
N GLN A 33 -18.24 -8.88 -11.27
CA GLN A 33 -18.83 -8.04 -10.22
C GLN A 33 -17.70 -7.48 -9.33
N VAL A 34 -17.54 -6.15 -9.30
CA VAL A 34 -16.59 -5.48 -8.40
C VAL A 34 -17.33 -4.98 -7.16
N PRO A 35 -17.17 -5.62 -5.99
CA PRO A 35 -17.84 -5.18 -4.78
C PRO A 35 -17.46 -3.75 -4.41
N GLN A 36 -18.37 -3.03 -3.76
CA GLN A 36 -18.10 -1.70 -3.24
C GLN A 36 -16.86 -1.71 -2.33
N GLY A 37 -15.94 -0.78 -2.57
CA GLY A 37 -14.71 -0.67 -1.79
C GLY A 37 -13.58 -1.59 -2.24
N MET A 38 -13.76 -2.34 -3.33
CA MET A 38 -12.69 -3.10 -3.99
C MET A 38 -12.28 -2.45 -5.33
N VAL A 39 -11.14 -2.87 -5.84
CA VAL A 39 -10.59 -2.47 -7.13
C VAL A 39 -10.26 -3.72 -7.92
N TYR A 40 -10.66 -3.75 -9.19
CA TYR A 40 -10.28 -4.80 -10.12
C TYR A 40 -8.86 -4.55 -10.65
N ILE A 41 -8.01 -5.53 -10.54
CA ILE A 41 -6.65 -5.52 -11.10
C ILE A 41 -6.62 -6.55 -12.24
N PRO A 42 -6.33 -6.12 -13.49
CA PRO A 42 -6.36 -7.01 -14.63
C PRO A 42 -5.22 -8.03 -14.61
N ALA A 43 -5.45 -9.17 -15.22
CA ALA A 43 -4.37 -10.14 -15.51
C ALA A 43 -3.27 -9.52 -16.36
N GLY A 44 -2.11 -10.16 -16.38
CA GLY A 44 -1.00 -9.80 -17.25
C GLY A 44 0.29 -9.46 -16.49
N ASP A 45 1.27 -9.06 -17.26
CA ASP A 45 2.65 -8.88 -16.83
C ASP A 45 2.90 -7.56 -16.11
N PHE A 46 3.81 -7.58 -15.16
CA PHE A 46 4.36 -6.38 -14.52
C PHE A 46 5.80 -6.63 -14.08
N ILE A 47 6.53 -5.56 -13.79
CA ILE A 47 7.90 -5.64 -13.27
C ILE A 47 7.83 -5.78 -11.74
N MET A 48 8.18 -6.95 -11.21
CA MET A 48 8.25 -7.24 -9.77
C MET A 48 9.67 -7.11 -9.24
N GLY A 49 9.82 -6.61 -8.02
CA GLY A 49 11.12 -6.44 -7.37
C GLY A 49 11.92 -5.26 -7.91
N HIS A 50 13.19 -5.18 -7.54
CA HIS A 50 14.09 -4.12 -7.99
C HIS A 50 15.55 -4.60 -7.96
N LYS A 51 16.33 -4.23 -8.99
CA LYS A 51 17.74 -4.66 -9.14
C LYS A 51 18.67 -4.23 -8.00
N GLU A 52 18.34 -3.16 -7.31
CA GLU A 52 19.13 -2.60 -6.21
C GLU A 52 18.77 -3.18 -4.83
N GLU A 53 17.75 -4.03 -4.76
CA GLU A 53 17.30 -4.63 -3.51
C GLU A 53 17.49 -6.16 -3.57
N PRO A 54 18.57 -6.68 -2.98
CA PRO A 54 18.92 -8.10 -3.09
C PRO A 54 17.92 -9.04 -2.40
N ARG A 55 17.10 -8.52 -1.50
CA ARG A 55 16.05 -9.29 -0.80
C ARG A 55 14.76 -9.42 -1.60
N THR A 56 14.69 -8.78 -2.77
CA THR A 56 13.54 -8.87 -3.67
C THR A 56 13.88 -9.68 -4.91
N GLN A 57 12.87 -10.06 -5.67
CA GLN A 57 13.10 -10.60 -6.99
C GLN A 57 13.65 -9.48 -7.90
N LEU A 58 14.80 -9.71 -8.50
CA LEU A 58 15.60 -8.74 -9.26
C LEU A 58 14.86 -8.18 -10.49
N GLY A 59 13.92 -7.24 -10.30
CA GLY A 59 13.25 -6.53 -11.39
C GLY A 59 12.80 -7.44 -12.54
N LYS A 60 12.18 -8.57 -12.23
CA LYS A 60 11.74 -9.58 -13.21
C LYS A 60 10.31 -9.28 -13.67
N THR A 61 10.04 -9.57 -14.93
CA THR A 61 8.66 -9.63 -15.43
C THR A 61 7.97 -10.85 -14.82
N VAL A 62 6.83 -10.61 -14.18
CA VAL A 62 5.98 -11.62 -13.54
C VAL A 62 4.56 -11.42 -14.04
N SER A 63 3.88 -12.51 -14.38
CA SER A 63 2.46 -12.50 -14.73
C SER A 63 1.60 -12.75 -13.50
N SER A 64 0.47 -12.06 -13.39
CA SER A 64 -0.57 -12.35 -12.41
C SER A 64 -1.89 -12.68 -13.11
N TYR A 65 -2.75 -13.48 -12.46
CA TYR A 65 -4.16 -13.56 -12.82
C TYR A 65 -4.86 -12.23 -12.47
N ALA A 66 -6.09 -12.06 -12.96
CA ALA A 66 -6.95 -10.97 -12.51
C ALA A 66 -7.46 -11.25 -11.09
N TYR A 67 -7.61 -10.20 -10.30
CA TYR A 67 -8.09 -10.29 -8.92
C TYR A 67 -8.76 -8.98 -8.49
N LEU A 68 -9.43 -9.04 -7.36
CA LEU A 68 -9.98 -7.88 -6.67
C LEU A 68 -9.15 -7.63 -5.40
N ILE A 69 -8.90 -6.37 -5.09
CA ILE A 69 -8.20 -5.97 -3.86
C ILE A 69 -8.97 -4.84 -3.16
N ASP A 70 -8.98 -4.82 -1.84
CA ASP A 70 -9.56 -3.72 -1.09
C ASP A 70 -8.87 -2.40 -1.45
N ARG A 71 -9.69 -1.38 -1.77
CA ARG A 71 -9.19 -0.04 -2.10
C ARG A 71 -8.41 0.60 -0.97
N TYR A 72 -8.79 0.28 0.24
CA TYR A 72 -8.22 0.81 1.49
C TYR A 72 -7.77 -0.32 2.39
N GLU A 73 -6.92 -0.01 3.37
CA GLU A 73 -6.68 -0.89 4.51
C GLU A 73 -8.00 -1.14 5.26
N VAL A 74 -8.11 -2.22 6.01
CA VAL A 74 -9.25 -2.44 6.91
C VAL A 74 -9.18 -1.43 8.04
N SER A 75 -10.25 -0.64 8.22
CA SER A 75 -10.31 0.35 9.30
C SER A 75 -10.73 -0.24 10.64
N HIS A 76 -10.44 0.48 11.73
CA HIS A 76 -10.88 0.10 13.08
C HIS A 76 -12.39 -0.14 13.16
N GLU A 77 -13.21 0.73 12.55
CA GLU A 77 -14.66 0.57 12.56
C GLU A 77 -15.15 -0.66 11.79
N ARG A 78 -14.49 -1.01 10.67
CA ARG A 78 -14.80 -2.24 9.91
C ARG A 78 -14.44 -3.48 10.70
N TYR A 79 -13.26 -3.48 11.32
CA TYR A 79 -12.80 -4.59 12.13
C TYR A 79 -13.67 -4.79 13.38
N LYS A 80 -14.15 -3.71 13.99
CA LYS A 80 -15.09 -3.76 15.13
C LYS A 80 -16.40 -4.47 14.80
N LYS A 81 -16.90 -4.35 13.58
CA LYS A 81 -18.12 -5.06 13.14
C LYS A 81 -17.91 -6.57 13.10
N PHE A 82 -16.71 -7.02 12.84
CA PHE A 82 -16.31 -8.43 12.84
C PHE A 82 -15.98 -8.91 14.27
N HIS A 83 -15.15 -8.15 14.98
CA HIS A 83 -14.67 -8.50 16.32
C HIS A 83 -15.23 -7.54 17.36
N ALA A 84 -16.36 -7.91 17.98
CA ALA A 84 -17.06 -7.03 18.93
C ALA A 84 -16.21 -6.60 20.14
N GLY A 85 -15.20 -7.39 20.54
CA GLY A 85 -14.24 -7.05 21.60
C GLY A 85 -13.20 -5.99 21.21
N HIS A 86 -13.03 -5.67 19.89
CA HIS A 86 -12.06 -4.69 19.46
C HIS A 86 -12.38 -3.29 20.00
N SER A 87 -11.41 -2.63 20.61
CA SER A 87 -11.55 -1.28 21.16
C SER A 87 -10.55 -0.33 20.48
N PHE A 88 -10.99 0.89 20.23
CA PHE A 88 -10.17 1.95 19.65
C PHE A 88 -10.70 3.32 20.07
N HIS A 89 -9.88 4.35 19.94
CA HIS A 89 -10.32 5.71 20.24
C HIS A 89 -11.33 6.17 19.16
N PRO A 90 -12.48 6.78 19.51
CA PRO A 90 -13.52 7.15 18.52
C PRO A 90 -13.03 7.97 17.33
N LYS A 91 -12.03 8.85 17.53
CA LYS A 91 -11.40 9.63 16.46
C LYS A 91 -10.57 8.79 15.48
N SER A 92 -10.26 7.54 15.80
CA SER A 92 -9.49 6.63 14.96
C SER A 92 -10.36 5.64 14.18
N ALA A 93 -11.67 5.81 14.14
CA ALA A 93 -12.60 4.89 13.48
C ALA A 93 -12.22 4.59 12.03
N THR A 94 -11.80 5.61 11.28
CA THR A 94 -11.39 5.52 9.87
C THR A 94 -9.89 5.28 9.66
N TYR A 95 -9.13 5.09 10.72
CA TYR A 95 -7.72 4.73 10.63
C TYR A 95 -7.56 3.23 10.38
N PRO A 96 -6.43 2.77 9.80
CA PRO A 96 -6.16 1.35 9.65
C PRO A 96 -6.23 0.63 11.01
N VAL A 97 -6.86 -0.52 11.05
CA VAL A 97 -6.78 -1.39 12.22
C VAL A 97 -5.35 -1.83 12.43
N THR A 98 -4.90 -1.76 13.66
CA THR A 98 -3.58 -2.21 14.09
C THR A 98 -3.69 -3.08 15.33
N HIS A 99 -2.58 -3.60 15.87
CA HIS A 99 -2.55 -4.56 16.97
C HIS A 99 -3.31 -5.87 16.62
N VAL A 100 -3.28 -6.26 15.35
CA VAL A 100 -3.86 -7.49 14.82
C VAL A 100 -2.74 -8.42 14.35
N SER A 101 -2.84 -9.69 14.69
CA SER A 101 -1.92 -10.72 14.23
C SER A 101 -2.19 -11.13 12.78
N TYR A 102 -1.31 -11.94 12.21
CA TYR A 102 -1.54 -12.57 10.91
C TYR A 102 -2.85 -13.37 10.90
N LEU A 103 -3.09 -14.19 11.94
CA LEU A 103 -4.30 -15.00 12.03
C LEU A 103 -5.56 -14.15 12.19
N ASP A 104 -5.55 -13.12 13.04
CA ASP A 104 -6.67 -12.18 13.15
C ASP A 104 -7.05 -11.57 11.79
N SER A 105 -6.03 -11.24 10.99
CA SER A 105 -6.20 -10.63 9.67
C SER A 105 -6.73 -11.64 8.64
N LEU A 106 -6.22 -12.86 8.67
CA LEU A 106 -6.67 -13.96 7.83
C LEU A 106 -8.14 -14.31 8.09
N GLU A 107 -8.50 -14.48 9.36
CA GLU A 107 -9.87 -14.78 9.79
C GLU A 107 -10.86 -13.70 9.39
N TYR A 108 -10.48 -12.42 9.53
CA TYR A 108 -11.30 -11.32 9.06
C TYR A 108 -11.57 -11.40 7.55
N CYS A 109 -10.53 -11.61 6.74
CA CYS A 109 -10.69 -11.71 5.29
C CYS A 109 -11.58 -12.89 4.92
N GLN A 110 -11.36 -14.07 5.51
CA GLN A 110 -12.15 -15.28 5.25
C GLN A 110 -13.62 -15.11 5.64
N ALA A 111 -13.91 -14.51 6.80
CA ALA A 111 -15.29 -14.22 7.23
C ALA A 111 -16.03 -13.26 6.30
N ASN A 112 -15.30 -12.48 5.49
CA ASN A 112 -15.87 -11.60 4.47
C ASN A 112 -15.82 -12.19 3.04
N GLY A 113 -15.58 -13.51 2.88
CA GLY A 113 -15.47 -14.18 1.58
C GLY A 113 -14.27 -13.70 0.76
N LYS A 114 -13.18 -13.34 1.44
CA LYS A 114 -11.93 -12.82 0.90
C LYS A 114 -10.74 -13.60 1.46
N ARG A 115 -9.54 -13.23 1.06
CA ARG A 115 -8.27 -13.73 1.59
C ARG A 115 -7.28 -12.58 1.75
N LEU A 116 -6.16 -12.82 2.40
CA LEU A 116 -5.03 -11.89 2.31
C LEU A 116 -4.49 -11.87 0.87
N PRO A 117 -3.98 -10.73 0.39
CA PRO A 117 -3.35 -10.67 -0.93
C PRO A 117 -2.07 -11.49 -0.95
N THR A 118 -1.73 -12.05 -2.11
CA THR A 118 -0.40 -12.57 -2.36
C THR A 118 0.60 -11.44 -2.52
N GLU A 119 1.88 -11.74 -2.41
CA GLU A 119 2.95 -10.75 -2.60
C GLU A 119 2.93 -10.17 -4.02
N VAL A 120 2.70 -11.01 -5.02
CA VAL A 120 2.55 -10.63 -6.43
C VAL A 120 1.40 -9.66 -6.61
N GLU A 121 0.24 -9.96 -6.04
CA GLU A 121 -0.95 -9.12 -6.11
C GLU A 121 -0.74 -7.77 -5.42
N TRP A 122 -0.22 -7.80 -4.20
CA TRP A 122 0.02 -6.58 -3.46
C TRP A 122 0.97 -5.64 -4.23
N GLU A 123 2.09 -6.18 -4.73
CA GLU A 123 3.08 -5.37 -5.44
C GLU A 123 2.53 -4.82 -6.76
N LYS A 124 1.81 -5.63 -7.55
CA LYS A 124 1.16 -5.16 -8.78
C LYS A 124 0.14 -4.07 -8.50
N ALA A 125 -0.73 -4.24 -7.49
CA ALA A 125 -1.70 -3.23 -7.09
C ALA A 125 -1.05 -1.91 -6.67
N ALA A 126 0.13 -2.00 -6.00
CA ALA A 126 0.87 -0.84 -5.54
C ALA A 126 1.56 -0.06 -6.66
N ARG A 127 2.20 -0.74 -7.61
CA ARG A 127 3.13 -0.10 -8.56
C ARG A 127 2.67 -0.09 -10.02
N GLY A 128 1.57 -0.77 -10.37
CA GLY A 128 1.18 -0.93 -11.77
C GLY A 128 2.13 -1.86 -12.53
N THR A 129 2.35 -1.55 -13.80
CA THR A 129 3.16 -2.39 -14.71
C THR A 129 4.54 -1.83 -15.02
N ASP A 130 4.79 -0.55 -14.71
CA ASP A 130 6.00 0.18 -15.15
C ASP A 130 7.19 0.09 -14.18
N GLY A 131 7.09 -0.72 -13.13
CA GLY A 131 8.19 -0.94 -12.19
C GLY A 131 8.52 0.27 -11.29
N ARG A 132 7.60 1.21 -11.12
CA ARG A 132 7.81 2.41 -10.29
C ARG A 132 8.15 2.07 -8.84
N LYS A 133 8.95 2.95 -8.24
CA LYS A 133 9.46 2.76 -6.88
C LYS A 133 8.41 3.03 -5.81
N TRP A 134 7.52 4.01 -6.04
CA TRP A 134 6.40 4.36 -5.16
C TRP A 134 5.09 4.37 -5.94
N PRO A 135 3.94 4.14 -5.29
CA PRO A 135 2.63 4.13 -5.96
C PRO A 135 2.38 5.38 -6.80
N TRP A 136 2.75 6.53 -6.27
CA TRP A 136 2.59 7.86 -6.89
C TRP A 136 3.73 8.26 -7.85
N ARG A 137 4.60 7.35 -8.23
CA ARG A 137 5.70 7.50 -9.20
C ARG A 137 6.85 8.41 -8.76
N LYS A 138 6.61 9.65 -8.33
CA LYS A 138 7.65 10.61 -7.95
C LYS A 138 7.81 10.67 -6.43
N TYR A 139 9.03 10.57 -5.94
CA TYR A 139 9.29 10.68 -4.50
C TYR A 139 8.84 12.05 -3.98
N SER A 140 8.13 12.04 -2.85
CA SER A 140 7.90 13.21 -2.02
C SER A 140 8.35 12.88 -0.59
N ALA A 141 8.79 13.89 0.15
CA ALA A 141 9.11 13.69 1.56
C ALA A 141 7.84 13.38 2.35
N HIS A 142 7.92 12.43 3.29
CA HIS A 142 6.82 12.21 4.22
C HIS A 142 6.62 13.45 5.11
N PRO A 143 5.40 13.98 5.27
CA PRO A 143 5.16 15.22 6.01
C PRO A 143 5.55 15.15 7.48
N ASN A 144 5.61 13.95 8.05
CA ASN A 144 6.00 13.70 9.43
C ASN A 144 7.49 13.35 9.56
N ASN A 145 8.36 13.96 8.77
CA ASN A 145 9.81 13.87 8.92
C ASN A 145 10.22 14.48 10.27
N GLY A 146 10.52 13.63 11.25
CA GLY A 146 10.93 14.06 12.58
C GLY A 146 10.76 13.00 13.67
N PHE A 147 11.05 13.37 14.91
CA PHE A 147 11.10 12.49 16.10
C PHE A 147 9.72 12.05 16.64
N SER A 148 8.62 12.32 15.98
CA SER A 148 7.27 12.13 16.53
C SER A 148 6.76 10.68 16.50
N GLY A 149 7.57 9.70 16.15
CA GLY A 149 7.18 8.31 16.09
C GLY A 149 6.25 7.97 14.91
N PHE A 150 5.75 6.74 14.92
CA PHE A 150 4.81 6.28 13.90
C PHE A 150 3.44 6.97 14.07
N ILE A 151 2.99 7.64 13.02
CA ILE A 151 1.68 8.28 12.97
C ILE A 151 0.90 7.70 11.78
N SER A 152 -0.17 6.96 12.07
CA SER A 152 -1.13 6.55 11.05
C SER A 152 -2.11 7.68 10.73
N GLU A 153 -2.72 7.61 9.55
CA GLU A 153 -3.71 8.56 9.05
C GLU A 153 -4.99 7.84 8.62
N PRO A 154 -6.13 8.54 8.47
CA PRO A 154 -7.32 7.95 7.86
C PRO A 154 -7.02 7.28 6.52
N ILE A 155 -7.65 6.12 6.28
CA ILE A 155 -7.36 5.25 5.12
C ILE A 155 -7.60 5.91 3.75
N ASP A 156 -8.32 7.01 3.69
CA ASP A 156 -8.70 7.71 2.46
C ASP A 156 -8.07 9.10 2.31
N LYS A 157 -7.16 9.47 3.24
CA LYS A 157 -6.68 10.85 3.34
C LYS A 157 -5.77 11.29 2.19
N ARG A 158 -4.87 10.42 1.73
CA ARG A 158 -3.79 10.79 0.81
C ARG A 158 -4.13 10.48 -0.64
N LYS A 159 -4.96 11.29 -1.25
CA LYS A 159 -5.34 11.15 -2.66
C LYS A 159 -4.16 11.29 -3.63
N GLU A 160 -3.16 12.08 -3.26
CA GLU A 160 -1.94 12.28 -4.03
C GLU A 160 -0.97 11.09 -3.99
N TRP A 161 -1.20 10.12 -3.08
CA TRP A 161 -0.35 8.94 -2.91
C TRP A 161 -1.03 7.63 -3.30
N ILE A 162 -2.08 7.72 -4.09
CA ILE A 162 -2.78 6.53 -4.60
C ILE A 162 -1.95 5.79 -5.64
N SER A 163 -2.19 4.51 -5.76
CA SER A 163 -1.57 3.67 -6.78
C SER A 163 -2.12 3.96 -8.19
N PRO A 164 -1.47 3.45 -9.25
CA PRO A 164 -2.00 3.58 -10.62
C PRO A 164 -3.40 3.00 -10.80
N TYR A 165 -3.77 2.02 -9.97
CA TYR A 165 -5.10 1.38 -9.99
C TYR A 165 -6.09 2.04 -9.02
N GLY A 166 -5.71 3.12 -8.34
CA GLY A 166 -6.59 3.81 -7.40
C GLY A 166 -6.69 3.16 -6.02
N VAL A 167 -5.68 2.40 -5.62
CA VAL A 167 -5.57 1.78 -4.29
C VAL A 167 -4.80 2.70 -3.36
N TYR A 168 -5.31 2.93 -2.16
CA TYR A 168 -4.73 3.80 -1.13
C TYR A 168 -3.80 3.01 -0.19
N GLY A 169 -2.91 3.70 0.50
CA GLY A 169 -2.09 3.13 1.57
C GLY A 169 -0.89 2.28 1.14
N MET A 170 -0.69 2.07 -0.17
CA MET A 170 0.24 1.08 -0.73
C MET A 170 1.75 1.43 -0.62
N GLY A 171 2.17 2.22 0.31
CA GLY A 171 3.60 2.59 0.48
C GLY A 171 3.77 3.62 1.59
N HIS A 172 2.73 3.80 2.37
CA HIS A 172 2.70 4.64 3.57
C HIS A 172 1.65 4.09 4.54
N ASN A 173 1.41 4.80 5.64
CA ASN A 173 0.44 4.44 6.65
C ASN A 173 0.92 3.22 7.46
N VAL A 174 0.34 2.03 7.27
CA VAL A 174 0.73 0.83 8.03
C VAL A 174 1.43 -0.21 7.14
N TRP A 175 2.23 -1.07 7.76
CA TRP A 175 2.64 -2.33 7.14
C TRP A 175 1.43 -3.25 7.05
N GLU A 176 1.39 -4.09 6.04
CA GLU A 176 0.24 -4.96 5.78
C GLU A 176 0.65 -6.42 5.72
N TRP A 177 -0.06 -7.28 6.47
CA TRP A 177 0.10 -8.72 6.39
C TRP A 177 -0.21 -9.24 4.99
N ILE A 178 0.66 -10.12 4.47
CA ILE A 178 0.54 -10.80 3.19
C ILE A 178 0.32 -12.30 3.43
N GLY A 179 -0.40 -12.97 2.50
CA GLY A 179 -0.78 -14.38 2.64
C GLY A 179 0.38 -15.37 2.71
N GLU A 180 1.59 -14.98 2.25
CA GLU A 180 2.72 -15.87 2.13
C GLU A 180 3.69 -15.79 3.32
N GLY A 181 4.41 -16.91 3.52
CA GLY A 181 5.56 -16.99 4.39
C GLY A 181 6.77 -16.27 3.81
N TYR A 182 7.56 -15.67 4.68
CA TYR A 182 8.85 -15.11 4.29
C TYR A 182 9.92 -16.20 4.24
N THR A 183 10.56 -16.31 3.09
CA THR A 183 11.68 -17.25 2.89
C THR A 183 12.94 -16.48 2.46
N TYR A 184 14.10 -16.95 2.91
CA TYR A 184 15.41 -16.42 2.54
C TYR A 184 16.38 -17.56 2.15
N SER A 185 17.42 -17.21 1.40
CA SER A 185 18.42 -18.19 0.96
C SER A 185 19.13 -18.85 2.16
N GLY A 186 19.16 -20.17 2.18
CA GLY A 186 19.76 -20.94 3.29
C GLY A 186 18.88 -21.13 4.51
N GLN A 187 17.61 -20.74 4.45
CA GLN A 187 16.68 -20.97 5.54
C GLN A 187 16.42 -22.46 5.74
N PRO A 188 16.53 -22.98 6.99
CA PRO A 188 16.18 -24.35 7.31
C PRO A 188 14.71 -24.67 6.97
N GLU A 189 14.44 -25.88 6.51
CA GLU A 189 13.09 -26.27 6.09
C GLU A 189 12.06 -26.18 7.20
N ASN A 190 12.45 -26.51 8.43
CA ASN A 190 11.61 -26.41 9.62
C ASN A 190 11.30 -24.98 10.07
N GLU A 191 11.91 -23.96 9.46
CA GLU A 191 11.67 -22.56 9.75
C GLU A 191 10.89 -21.82 8.64
N ARG A 192 10.48 -22.49 7.56
CA ARG A 192 9.86 -21.84 6.40
C ARG A 192 8.62 -21.02 6.72
N ASP A 193 7.83 -21.44 7.70
CA ASP A 193 6.61 -20.73 8.11
C ASP A 193 6.77 -19.87 9.35
N ARG A 194 8.00 -19.74 9.86
CA ARG A 194 8.30 -18.99 11.08
C ARG A 194 7.95 -17.50 10.96
N PHE A 195 8.05 -16.95 9.77
CA PHE A 195 7.81 -15.54 9.51
C PHE A 195 6.78 -15.37 8.38
N LYS A 196 5.97 -14.34 8.49
CA LYS A 196 5.05 -13.88 7.44
C LYS A 196 5.53 -12.56 6.86
N ILE A 197 5.27 -12.39 5.56
CA ILE A 197 5.64 -11.16 4.85
C ILE A 197 4.72 -10.02 5.30
N ILE A 198 5.31 -8.84 5.47
CA ILE A 198 4.60 -7.58 5.56
C ILE A 198 5.10 -6.62 4.48
N ARG A 199 4.19 -5.82 3.91
CA ARG A 199 4.46 -4.91 2.79
C ARG A 199 3.98 -3.49 3.09
N GLY A 200 4.50 -2.52 2.34
CA GLY A 200 4.11 -1.11 2.49
C GLY A 200 4.65 -0.47 3.75
N GLY A 201 3.85 0.39 4.36
CA GLY A 201 4.19 1.08 5.59
C GLY A 201 5.30 2.11 5.46
N LEU A 202 5.88 2.46 6.58
CA LEU A 202 6.94 3.45 6.68
C LEU A 202 8.22 2.82 7.21
N LEU A 203 9.34 3.13 6.57
CA LEU A 203 10.67 2.83 7.09
C LEU A 203 11.04 3.91 8.09
N GLN A 204 11.15 3.54 9.36
CA GLN A 204 11.49 4.46 10.44
C GLN A 204 12.89 4.15 10.97
N THR A 205 13.71 5.20 11.08
CA THR A 205 14.96 5.21 11.85
C THR A 205 14.79 6.16 13.03
N HIS A 206 15.80 6.27 13.91
CA HIS A 206 15.70 7.23 15.03
C HIS A 206 15.63 8.70 14.60
N ILE A 207 15.96 9.01 13.36
CA ILE A 207 16.03 10.39 12.85
C ILE A 207 15.17 10.68 11.64
N THR A 208 14.65 9.65 10.96
CA THR A 208 13.85 9.85 9.74
C THR A 208 12.71 8.85 9.62
N ILE A 209 11.61 9.33 9.04
CA ILE A 209 10.53 8.48 8.51
C ILE A 209 10.57 8.61 7.00
N LYS A 210 10.59 7.48 6.31
CA LYS A 210 10.62 7.41 4.84
C LYS A 210 9.53 6.48 4.34
N PHE A 211 9.03 6.75 3.13
CA PHE A 211 8.16 5.81 2.43
C PHE A 211 8.89 4.51 2.12
N SER A 212 8.22 3.40 2.35
CA SER A 212 8.71 2.10 1.90
C SER A 212 8.56 2.00 0.37
N PRO A 213 9.61 1.63 -0.36
CA PRO A 213 9.46 1.31 -1.78
C PRO A 213 8.48 0.14 -1.99
N THR A 214 7.71 0.17 -3.08
CA THR A 214 6.69 -0.85 -3.37
C THR A 214 7.24 -2.28 -3.45
N TYR A 215 8.50 -2.44 -3.79
CA TYR A 215 9.20 -3.73 -3.87
C TYR A 215 9.83 -4.19 -2.54
N PHE A 216 9.84 -3.33 -1.51
CA PHE A 216 10.52 -3.66 -0.26
C PHE A 216 9.72 -4.71 0.52
N ARG A 217 10.41 -5.78 0.90
CA ARG A 217 9.87 -6.88 1.71
C ARG A 217 10.36 -6.74 3.14
N ASN A 218 9.45 -6.85 4.07
CA ASN A 218 9.78 -7.01 5.48
C ASN A 218 9.05 -8.25 6.02
N TRP A 219 9.34 -8.65 7.22
CA TRP A 219 8.77 -9.84 7.82
C TRP A 219 8.56 -9.69 9.32
N MET A 220 7.64 -10.48 9.85
CA MET A 220 7.33 -10.52 11.26
C MET A 220 6.85 -11.91 11.66
N VAL A 221 7.00 -12.26 12.96
CA VAL A 221 6.38 -13.49 13.48
C VAL A 221 4.86 -13.34 13.46
N PRO A 222 4.11 -14.42 13.10
CA PRO A 222 2.66 -14.36 12.85
C PRO A 222 1.83 -13.85 14.03
N GLU A 223 2.29 -14.04 15.26
CA GLU A 223 1.61 -13.66 16.50
C GLU A 223 1.76 -12.18 16.85
N SER A 224 2.63 -11.45 16.13
CA SER A 224 2.90 -10.03 16.41
C SER A 224 1.64 -9.18 16.29
N LYS A 225 1.36 -8.37 17.34
CA LYS A 225 0.28 -7.38 17.38
C LYS A 225 0.88 -6.00 17.64
N LEU A 226 1.32 -5.35 16.57
CA LEU A 226 2.07 -4.08 16.65
C LEU A 226 1.20 -2.91 16.15
N ASN A 227 1.48 -1.72 16.66
CA ASN A 227 0.72 -0.50 16.36
C ASN A 227 0.94 0.05 14.94
N PHE A 228 1.82 -0.55 14.17
CA PHE A 228 2.17 -0.15 12.80
C PHE A 228 1.92 -1.25 11.77
N ILE A 229 1.25 -2.35 12.15
CA ILE A 229 0.89 -3.44 11.24
C ILE A 229 -0.63 -3.60 11.23
N GLY A 230 -1.19 -3.53 10.04
CA GLY A 230 -2.57 -3.78 9.70
C GLY A 230 -2.67 -4.75 8.52
N PHE A 231 -3.71 -4.62 7.72
CA PHE A 231 -3.93 -5.47 6.54
C PHE A 231 -5.00 -4.91 5.62
N ARG A 232 -5.06 -5.46 4.42
CA ARG A 232 -6.20 -5.41 3.47
C ARG A 232 -6.50 -6.78 2.94
N CYS A 233 -7.66 -6.97 2.32
CA CYS A 233 -8.03 -8.25 1.72
C CYS A 233 -8.00 -8.18 0.19
N ALA A 234 -7.84 -9.36 -0.41
CA ALA A 234 -8.02 -9.61 -1.83
C ALA A 234 -9.11 -10.67 -2.05
N LYS A 235 -9.58 -10.80 -3.28
CA LYS A 235 -10.58 -11.79 -3.68
C LYS A 235 -10.32 -12.21 -5.11
N ASP A 236 -10.51 -13.47 -5.41
CA ASP A 236 -10.44 -13.98 -6.77
C ASP A 236 -11.62 -13.43 -7.59
N VAL A 237 -11.37 -13.22 -8.88
CA VAL A 237 -12.43 -12.93 -9.85
C VAL A 237 -13.15 -14.24 -10.08
N GLY A 238 -14.45 -14.29 -9.78
CA GLY A 238 -15.30 -15.45 -10.01
C GLY A 238 -15.53 -15.70 -11.49
#